data_37a0bbf0be2886e4d1fc9cef89b24eeb
#
_entry.id   37a0bbf0be2886e4d1fc9cef89b24eeb
#
_cell.length_a   1.000
_cell.length_b   1.000
_cell.length_c   1.000
_cell.angle_alpha   90.00
_cell.angle_beta   90.00
_cell.angle_gamma   90.00
#
_symmetry.space_group_name_H-M   'P 1'
#
loop_
_entity.id
_entity.type
_entity.pdbx_description
1 polymer ?
#
loop_
_entity_poly.entity_id
_entity_poly.type
_entity_poly.pdbx_seq_one_letter_code
_entity_poly.pdbx_strand_id
1 'polypeptide(L)'
;MLLDGIDKAIAAFDQSLRVVTGVVEARRSSPAADLAEAELSPQQRQHAAALMRVNNAGEVCAQAPYQGQALASGDIQLKRALARAADEELDHIAWTRERVTELGGRLSVLNPFWFAGS
;
A
#
# COMPACT_ATOMS: atom_id res chain seq x y z
N MET A 1 -3.47 -0.88 29.63
CA MET A 1 -3.38 0.57 29.37
C MET A 1 -2.02 0.98 28.83
N LEU A 2 -0.95 0.86 29.56
CA LEU A 2 0.40 1.13 29.03
C LEU A 2 0.80 0.11 27.95
N LEU A 3 0.47 -1.17 28.15
CA LEU A 3 0.65 -2.24 27.19
C LEU A 3 -0.13 -1.99 25.91
N ASP A 4 -1.37 -1.50 25.98
CA ASP A 4 -2.15 -1.15 24.79
C ASP A 4 -1.50 -0.06 23.94
N GLY A 5 -0.83 0.91 24.54
CA GLY A 5 -0.12 1.96 23.79
C GLY A 5 1.14 1.42 23.11
N ILE A 6 1.89 0.56 23.80
CA ILE A 6 3.09 -0.09 23.27
C ILE A 6 2.71 -1.07 22.15
N ASP A 7 1.68 -1.88 22.36
CA ASP A 7 1.21 -2.85 21.35
C ASP A 7 0.75 -2.15 20.06
N LYS A 8 0.03 -1.02 20.20
CA LYS A 8 -0.35 -0.19 19.06
C LYS A 8 0.85 0.41 18.32
N ALA A 9 1.85 0.87 19.06
CA ALA A 9 3.07 1.40 18.48
C ALA A 9 3.86 0.31 17.73
N ILE A 10 3.97 -0.88 18.31
CA ILE A 10 4.62 -2.04 17.68
C ILE A 10 3.86 -2.45 16.41
N ALA A 11 2.54 -2.55 16.49
CA ALA A 11 1.70 -2.90 15.34
C ALA A 11 1.81 -1.87 14.20
N ALA A 12 1.83 -0.58 14.54
CA ALA A 12 2.02 0.49 13.56
C ALA A 12 3.41 0.43 12.90
N PHE A 13 4.44 0.14 13.68
CA PHE A 13 5.79 -0.03 13.19
C PHE A 13 5.91 -1.26 12.27
N ASP A 14 5.38 -2.40 12.68
CA ASP A 14 5.33 -3.63 11.85
C ASP A 14 4.61 -3.37 10.53
N GLN A 15 3.46 -2.72 10.56
CA GLN A 15 2.72 -2.37 9.36
C GLN A 15 3.53 -1.45 8.44
N SER A 16 4.22 -0.45 9.00
CA SER A 16 5.10 0.45 8.23
C SER A 16 6.24 -0.32 7.55
N LEU A 17 6.85 -1.25 8.25
CA LEU A 17 7.89 -2.12 7.68
C LEU A 17 7.34 -2.98 6.53
N ARG A 18 6.16 -3.56 6.68
CA ARG A 18 5.51 -4.34 5.61
C ARG A 18 5.25 -3.50 4.37
N VAL A 19 4.76 -2.27 4.56
CA VAL A 19 4.50 -1.34 3.46
C VAL A 19 5.78 -1.01 2.70
N VAL A 20 6.85 -0.59 3.39
CA VAL A 20 8.09 -0.15 2.74
C VAL A 20 8.90 -1.31 2.14
N THR A 21 8.74 -2.51 2.66
CA THR A 21 9.41 -3.73 2.14
C THR A 21 8.57 -4.47 1.09
N GLY A 22 7.35 -4.03 0.85
CA GLY A 22 6.44 -4.66 -0.11
C GLY A 22 5.86 -6.00 0.36
N VAL A 23 5.92 -6.31 1.65
CA VAL A 23 5.34 -7.54 2.24
C VAL A 23 3.94 -7.23 2.77
N VAL A 24 3.05 -6.88 1.87
CA VAL A 24 1.63 -6.62 2.16
C VAL A 24 0.78 -7.63 1.39
N GLU A 25 -0.16 -8.27 2.08
CA GLU A 25 -1.13 -9.16 1.47
C GLU A 25 -2.50 -8.49 1.42
N ALA A 26 -3.17 -8.61 0.29
CA ALA A 26 -4.53 -8.10 0.14
C ALA A 26 -5.52 -8.94 0.95
N ARG A 27 -6.46 -8.28 1.61
CA ARG A 27 -7.59 -8.91 2.29
C ARG A 27 -8.75 -9.20 1.33
N ARG A 28 -8.86 -8.41 0.26
CA ARG A 28 -9.88 -8.52 -0.78
C ARG A 28 -9.23 -8.93 -2.09
N SER A 29 -9.98 -9.64 -2.93
CA SER A 29 -9.55 -9.93 -4.30
C SER A 29 -9.43 -8.64 -5.11
N SER A 30 -8.44 -8.58 -6.00
CA SER A 30 -8.30 -7.49 -6.94
C SER A 30 -9.58 -7.35 -7.79
N PRO A 31 -10.07 -6.13 -8.04
CA PRO A 31 -11.18 -5.91 -8.96
C PRO A 31 -10.92 -6.44 -10.37
N ALA A 32 -9.67 -6.64 -10.75
CA ALA A 32 -9.26 -7.17 -12.04
C ALA A 32 -8.98 -8.67 -12.04
N ALA A 33 -9.21 -9.39 -10.93
CA ALA A 33 -8.83 -10.80 -10.78
C ALA A 33 -9.44 -11.72 -11.84
N ASP A 34 -10.68 -11.43 -12.26
CA ASP A 34 -11.43 -12.24 -13.23
C ASP A 34 -11.35 -11.69 -14.67
N LEU A 35 -10.58 -10.64 -14.90
CA LEU A 35 -10.39 -10.08 -16.22
C LEU A 35 -9.33 -10.86 -17.01
N ALA A 36 -9.62 -11.11 -18.28
CA ALA A 36 -8.65 -11.72 -19.18
C ALA A 36 -7.42 -10.81 -19.36
N GLU A 37 -6.24 -11.41 -19.40
CA GLU A 37 -5.00 -10.70 -19.67
C GLU A 37 -4.97 -10.20 -21.11
N ALA A 38 -4.64 -8.93 -21.32
CA ALA A 38 -4.47 -8.38 -22.66
C ALA A 38 -3.15 -8.86 -23.28
N GLU A 39 -3.16 -9.10 -24.58
CA GLU A 39 -1.93 -9.33 -25.33
C GLU A 39 -1.15 -8.03 -25.46
N LEU A 40 -0.04 -7.93 -24.74
CA LEU A 40 0.85 -6.77 -24.74
C LEU A 40 2.17 -7.10 -25.43
N SER A 41 2.64 -6.20 -26.28
CA SER A 41 4.02 -6.27 -26.77
C SER A 41 5.01 -6.09 -25.61
N PRO A 42 6.29 -6.51 -25.75
CA PRO A 42 7.30 -6.30 -24.72
C PRO A 42 7.43 -4.82 -24.31
N GLN A 43 7.31 -3.89 -25.26
CA GLN A 43 7.37 -2.45 -24.99
C GLN A 43 6.13 -1.95 -24.20
N GLN A 44 4.94 -2.41 -24.58
CA GLN A 44 3.71 -2.09 -23.87
C GLN A 44 3.72 -2.65 -22.44
N ARG A 45 4.22 -3.87 -22.26
CA ARG A 45 4.38 -4.50 -20.94
C ARG A 45 5.34 -3.71 -20.07
N GLN A 46 6.47 -3.28 -20.59
CA GLN A 46 7.46 -2.47 -19.87
C GLN A 46 6.87 -1.12 -19.47
N HIS A 47 6.15 -0.47 -20.38
CA HIS A 47 5.48 0.80 -20.11
C HIS A 47 4.39 0.66 -19.04
N ALA A 48 3.55 -0.36 -19.14
CA ALA A 48 2.51 -0.65 -18.16
C ALA A 48 3.12 -0.93 -16.77
N ALA A 49 4.21 -1.67 -16.70
CA ALA A 49 4.93 -1.92 -15.44
C ALA A 49 5.48 -0.63 -14.83
N ALA A 50 6.01 0.28 -15.64
CA ALA A 50 6.50 1.58 -15.17
C ALA A 50 5.37 2.45 -14.61
N LEU A 51 4.22 2.51 -15.28
CA LEU A 51 3.03 3.24 -14.81
C LEU A 51 2.49 2.64 -13.51
N MET A 52 2.43 1.31 -13.43
CA MET A 52 1.95 0.63 -12.22
C MET A 52 2.91 0.81 -11.04
N ARG A 53 4.21 0.94 -11.29
CA ARG A 53 5.21 1.28 -10.26
C ARG A 53 4.96 2.67 -9.68
N VAL A 54 4.65 3.65 -10.52
CA VAL A 54 4.27 5.00 -10.08
C VAL A 54 2.99 4.96 -9.26
N ASN A 55 2.00 4.20 -9.71
CA ASN A 55 0.76 3.99 -8.97
C ASN A 55 1.03 3.38 -7.59
N ASN A 56 1.80 2.31 -7.52
CA ASN A 56 2.18 1.68 -6.24
C ASN A 56 2.90 2.67 -5.31
N ALA A 57 3.83 3.47 -5.82
CA ALA A 57 4.51 4.50 -5.02
C ALA A 57 3.51 5.53 -4.46
N GLY A 58 2.49 5.90 -5.22
CA GLY A 58 1.40 6.77 -4.77
C GLY A 58 0.59 6.16 -3.61
N GLU A 59 0.26 4.86 -3.70
CA GLU A 59 -0.44 4.14 -2.63
C GLU A 59 0.42 4.06 -1.35
N VAL A 60 1.73 3.83 -1.50
CA VAL A 60 2.68 3.87 -0.38
C VAL A 60 2.70 5.25 0.28
N CYS A 61 2.70 6.33 -0.51
CA CYS A 61 2.59 7.70 0.01
C CYS A 61 1.28 7.94 0.76
N ALA A 62 0.15 7.41 0.28
CA ALA A 62 -1.16 7.60 0.91
C ALA A 62 -1.28 6.87 2.24
N GLN A 63 -0.63 5.72 2.40
CA GLN A 63 -0.71 4.89 3.59
C GLN A 63 -0.24 5.59 4.86
N ALA A 64 0.89 6.30 4.81
CA ALA A 64 1.48 6.94 5.98
C ALA A 64 0.60 8.03 6.58
N PRO A 65 0.03 8.99 5.82
CA PRO A 65 -0.91 9.98 6.34
C PRO A 65 -2.16 9.36 6.97
N TYR A 66 -2.78 8.40 6.33
CA TYR A 66 -3.97 7.74 6.88
C TYR A 66 -3.67 7.04 8.22
N GLN A 67 -2.57 6.29 8.27
CA GLN A 67 -2.14 5.60 9.49
C GLN A 67 -1.78 6.60 10.60
N GLY A 68 -1.00 7.62 10.29
CA GLY A 68 -0.59 8.63 11.26
C GLY A 68 -1.76 9.45 11.80
N GLN A 69 -2.66 9.89 10.93
CA GLN A 69 -3.86 10.64 11.33
C GLN A 69 -4.83 9.78 12.13
N ALA A 70 -4.99 8.49 11.78
CA ALA A 70 -5.80 7.56 12.56
C ALA A 70 -5.28 7.39 13.99
N LEU A 71 -3.96 7.35 14.17
CA LEU A 71 -3.34 7.27 15.50
C LEU A 71 -3.49 8.57 16.31
N ALA A 72 -3.37 9.72 15.64
CA ALA A 72 -3.36 11.03 16.28
C ALA A 72 -4.75 11.61 16.55
N SER A 73 -5.81 11.16 15.86
CA SER A 73 -7.14 11.73 15.97
C SER A 73 -7.76 11.48 17.35
N GLY A 74 -8.32 12.56 17.93
CA GLY A 74 -9.15 12.50 19.12
C GLY A 74 -10.62 12.18 18.84
N ASP A 75 -11.08 12.35 17.61
CA ASP A 75 -12.45 12.03 17.20
C ASP A 75 -12.54 10.55 16.83
N ILE A 76 -13.38 9.81 17.53
CA ILE A 76 -13.52 8.37 17.36
C ILE A 76 -14.10 7.98 15.99
N GLN A 77 -14.99 8.79 15.42
CA GLN A 77 -15.57 8.52 14.11
C GLN A 77 -14.57 8.79 13.00
N LEU A 78 -13.85 9.90 13.09
CA LEU A 78 -12.76 10.23 12.18
C LEU A 78 -11.65 9.18 12.25
N LYS A 79 -11.25 8.79 13.45
CA LYS A 79 -10.24 7.75 13.66
C LYS A 79 -10.61 6.43 12.98
N ARG A 80 -11.88 6.00 13.12
CA ARG A 80 -12.38 4.78 12.46
C ARG A 80 -12.41 4.91 10.93
N ALA A 81 -12.79 6.08 10.41
CA ALA A 81 -12.79 6.34 8.98
C ALA A 81 -11.38 6.31 8.39
N LEU A 82 -10.42 6.95 9.05
CA LEU A 82 -9.01 6.97 8.65
C LEU A 82 -8.37 5.58 8.74
N ALA A 83 -8.70 4.80 9.77
CA ALA A 83 -8.22 3.42 9.90
C ALA A 83 -8.75 2.53 8.77
N ARG A 84 -10.03 2.68 8.39
CA ARG A 84 -10.59 1.96 7.22
C ARG A 84 -9.90 2.37 5.93
N ALA A 85 -9.67 3.67 5.73
CA ALA A 85 -8.94 4.15 4.56
C ALA A 85 -7.52 3.56 4.50
N ALA A 86 -6.81 3.51 5.62
CA ALA A 86 -5.50 2.89 5.72
C ALA A 86 -5.54 1.38 5.36
N ASP A 87 -6.55 0.66 5.82
CA ASP A 87 -6.74 -0.76 5.49
C ASP A 87 -7.03 -0.97 4.00
N GLU A 88 -7.83 -0.09 3.38
CA GLU A 88 -8.11 -0.13 1.95
C GLU A 88 -6.86 0.13 1.10
N GLU A 89 -6.01 1.06 1.54
CA GLU A 89 -4.74 1.35 0.88
C GLU A 89 -3.77 0.15 0.91
N LEU A 90 -3.81 -0.68 1.96
CA LEU A 90 -3.02 -1.91 2.01
C LEU A 90 -3.40 -2.88 0.88
N ASP A 91 -4.69 -3.01 0.59
CA ASP A 91 -5.15 -3.81 -0.55
C ASP A 91 -4.64 -3.24 -1.88
N HIS A 92 -4.71 -1.91 -2.06
CA HIS A 92 -4.21 -1.24 -3.26
C HIS A 92 -2.70 -1.43 -3.42
N ILE A 93 -1.93 -1.32 -2.35
CA ILE A 93 -0.49 -1.59 -2.35
C ILE A 93 -0.20 -3.03 -2.79
N ALA A 94 -0.94 -4.00 -2.26
CA ALA A 94 -0.79 -5.39 -2.61
C ALA A 94 -1.14 -5.66 -4.09
N TRP A 95 -2.27 -5.15 -4.57
CA TRP A 95 -2.72 -5.35 -5.95
C TRP A 95 -1.79 -4.69 -6.97
N THR A 96 -1.34 -3.47 -6.69
CA THR A 96 -0.41 -2.76 -7.59
C THR A 96 0.96 -3.43 -7.63
N ARG A 97 1.45 -3.94 -6.49
CA ARG A 97 2.68 -4.74 -6.42
C ARG A 97 2.56 -6.02 -7.25
N GLU A 98 1.48 -6.74 -7.06
CA GLU A 98 1.21 -7.97 -7.79
C GLU A 98 1.19 -7.72 -9.30
N ARG A 99 0.51 -6.66 -9.73
CA ARG A 99 0.46 -6.28 -11.13
C ARG A 99 1.82 -5.89 -11.70
N VAL A 100 2.65 -5.17 -10.96
CA VAL A 100 4.04 -4.87 -11.38
C VAL A 100 4.81 -6.16 -11.62
N THR A 101 4.67 -7.13 -10.72
CA THR A 101 5.35 -8.44 -10.84
C THR A 101 4.85 -9.24 -12.05
N GLU A 102 3.54 -9.30 -12.27
CA GLU A 102 2.94 -9.96 -13.44
C GLU A 102 3.43 -9.37 -14.77
N LEU A 103 3.65 -8.07 -14.80
CA LEU A 103 4.18 -7.34 -15.96
C LEU A 103 5.70 -7.49 -16.13
N GLY A 104 6.38 -8.20 -15.21
CA GLY A 104 7.82 -8.39 -15.24
C GLY A 104 8.63 -7.20 -14.74
N GLY A 105 7.98 -6.26 -14.05
CA GLY A 105 8.63 -5.10 -13.46
C GLY A 105 9.06 -5.31 -12.01
N ARG A 106 9.46 -4.21 -11.37
CA ARG A 106 9.83 -4.19 -9.95
C ARG A 106 9.28 -2.91 -9.30
N LEU A 107 9.09 -2.96 -7.98
CA LEU A 107 8.69 -1.80 -7.19
C LEU A 107 9.78 -0.73 -7.14
N SER A 108 9.39 0.49 -6.76
CA SER A 108 10.33 1.57 -6.54
C SER A 108 11.24 1.26 -5.34
N VAL A 109 12.55 1.37 -5.54
CA VAL A 109 13.56 1.27 -4.46
C VAL A 109 13.48 2.46 -3.51
N LEU A 110 12.77 3.53 -3.89
CA LEU A 110 12.56 4.74 -3.10
C LEU A 110 11.30 4.71 -2.23
N ASN A 111 10.55 3.59 -2.21
CA ASN A 111 9.32 3.48 -1.41
C ASN A 111 9.52 3.85 0.07
N PRO A 112 10.63 3.47 0.76
CA PRO A 112 10.86 3.93 2.13
C PRO A 112 10.92 5.44 2.28
N PHE A 113 11.49 6.14 1.29
CA PHE A 113 11.58 7.61 1.27
C PHE A 113 10.22 8.25 0.97
N TRP A 114 9.45 7.67 0.06
CA TRP A 114 8.08 8.13 -0.23
C TRP A 114 7.18 8.00 0.99
N PHE A 115 7.27 6.89 1.70
CA PHE A 115 6.52 6.67 2.93
C PHE A 115 6.90 7.65 4.03
N ALA A 116 8.21 7.84 4.28
CA ALA A 116 8.72 8.71 5.34
C ALA A 116 8.47 10.20 5.05
N GLY A 117 8.40 10.60 3.77
CA GLY A 117 8.22 11.99 3.35
C GLY A 117 6.76 12.42 3.17
N SER A 118 5.81 11.50 3.35
CA SER A 118 4.37 11.76 3.21
C SER A 118 3.61 11.95 4.56
#